data_00a5489bc694999b4da4466b9010428b
#
_entry.id   00a5489bc694999b4da4466b9010428b
#
_cell.length_a   1.000
_cell.length_b   1.000
_cell.length_c   1.000
_cell.angle_alpha   90.00
_cell.angle_beta   90.00
_cell.angle_gamma   90.00
#
_symmetry.space_group_name_H-M   'P 1'
#
loop_
_entity.id
_entity.type
_entity.pdbx_description
1 polymer ?
#
loop_
_entity_poly.entity_id
_entity_poly.type
_entity_poly.pdbx_seq_one_letter_code
_entity_poly.pdbx_strand_id
1 'polypeptide(L)'
;MTKLPQTPYDVVCVSGGFDPVHIGHLRMIQEAAQYGHVVVIVNSDEWLMRKKGYIFMPFRERCEILEGFSATGETTYVDDSDGSVCEALRRIKPNYFANGGDRKTDNTPEMDVCNELAIEMLWNMGGGKIQSSSALVTDAGMIIESPEDEETPKPDRVEVLQGGDIIKSGDY
;
A
#
# COMPACT_ATOMS: atom_id res chain seq x y z
N MET A 1 12.74 -19.61 15.23
CA MET A 1 13.62 -19.42 14.06
C MET A 1 14.67 -18.38 14.43
N THR A 2 15.93 -18.76 14.36
CA THR A 2 17.04 -17.84 14.61
C THR A 2 17.09 -16.86 13.45
N LYS A 3 16.83 -15.56 13.72
CA LYS A 3 17.07 -14.51 12.72
C LYS A 3 18.54 -14.58 12.31
N LEU A 4 18.78 -14.73 11.02
CA LEU A 4 20.13 -14.57 10.48
C LEU A 4 20.62 -13.15 10.77
N PRO A 5 21.90 -12.95 11.10
CA PRO A 5 22.44 -11.63 11.29
C PRO A 5 22.28 -10.85 9.98
N GLN A 6 21.55 -9.74 10.07
CA GLN A 6 21.29 -8.88 8.92
C GLN A 6 22.53 -8.07 8.64
N THR A 7 22.87 -7.99 7.37
CA THR A 7 23.91 -7.06 6.96
C THR A 7 23.28 -5.67 6.84
N PRO A 8 24.00 -4.58 7.18
CA PRO A 8 23.49 -3.23 7.02
C PRO A 8 23.26 -2.85 5.54
N TYR A 9 23.53 -3.75 4.63
CA TYR A 9 23.42 -3.59 3.17
C TYR A 9 22.21 -4.33 2.57
N ASP A 10 21.51 -5.15 3.36
CA ASP A 10 20.32 -5.83 2.86
C ASP A 10 19.22 -4.82 2.55
N VAL A 11 18.51 -5.06 1.45
CA VAL A 11 17.36 -4.23 1.03
C VAL A 11 16.09 -5.04 1.20
N VAL A 12 15.09 -4.43 1.81
CA VAL A 12 13.76 -4.99 1.95
C VAL A 12 12.73 -4.07 1.28
N CYS A 13 11.96 -4.61 0.35
CA CYS A 13 10.86 -3.89 -0.27
C CYS A 13 9.54 -4.18 0.45
N VAL A 14 8.73 -3.17 0.59
CA VAL A 14 7.30 -3.24 0.90
C VAL A 14 6.53 -2.54 -0.20
N SER A 15 5.28 -2.92 -0.45
CA SER A 15 4.48 -2.29 -1.51
C SER A 15 3.04 -2.07 -1.08
N GLY A 16 2.40 -1.08 -1.68
CA GLY A 16 0.98 -0.82 -1.46
C GLY A 16 0.50 0.49 -2.06
N GLY A 17 -0.81 0.70 -1.96
CA GLY A 17 -1.45 1.96 -2.31
C GLY A 17 -1.22 3.04 -1.25
N PHE A 18 -1.21 2.69 0.02
CA PHE A 18 -1.02 3.62 1.14
C PHE A 18 -1.99 4.82 1.09
N ASP A 19 -3.25 4.55 0.82
CA ASP A 19 -4.24 5.58 0.52
C ASP A 19 -5.58 5.36 1.27
N PRO A 20 -5.74 5.95 2.46
CA PRO A 20 -4.74 6.69 3.25
C PRO A 20 -3.70 5.79 3.92
N VAL A 21 -2.58 6.39 4.29
CA VAL A 21 -1.59 5.74 5.16
C VAL A 21 -2.19 5.56 6.56
N HIS A 22 -1.93 4.43 7.20
CA HIS A 22 -2.47 4.13 8.54
C HIS A 22 -1.49 3.33 9.41
N ILE A 23 -1.88 3.09 10.65
CA ILE A 23 -1.03 2.42 11.66
C ILE A 23 -0.52 1.03 11.22
N GLY A 24 -1.33 0.29 10.47
CA GLY A 24 -0.92 -1.02 9.93
C GLY A 24 0.26 -0.91 8.96
N HIS A 25 0.29 0.12 8.14
CA HIS A 25 1.41 0.41 7.24
C HIS A 25 2.67 0.77 8.03
N LEU A 26 2.55 1.65 9.04
CA LEU A 26 3.67 2.01 9.89
C LEU A 26 4.30 0.77 10.56
N ARG A 27 3.48 -0.10 11.15
CA ARG A 27 3.97 -1.31 11.82
C ARG A 27 4.63 -2.29 10.87
N MET A 28 4.08 -2.46 9.67
CA MET A 28 4.69 -3.28 8.62
C MET A 28 6.08 -2.75 8.24
N ILE A 29 6.21 -1.45 8.02
CA ILE A 29 7.48 -0.79 7.66
C ILE A 29 8.49 -0.90 8.80
N GLN A 30 8.06 -0.69 10.05
CA GLN A 30 8.92 -0.82 11.23
C GLN A 30 9.45 -2.26 11.40
N GLU A 31 8.62 -3.27 11.16
CA GLU A 31 9.06 -4.67 11.22
C GLU A 31 9.98 -5.01 10.05
N ALA A 32 9.66 -4.55 8.84
CA ALA A 32 10.51 -4.71 7.67
C ALA A 32 11.91 -4.10 7.89
N ALA A 33 12.01 -2.95 8.56
CA ALA A 33 13.28 -2.30 8.86
C ALA A 33 14.23 -3.14 9.71
N GLN A 34 13.73 -4.20 10.37
CA GLN A 34 14.57 -5.17 11.07
C GLN A 34 15.33 -6.10 10.10
N TYR A 35 14.97 -6.11 8.82
CA TYR A 35 15.58 -6.95 7.80
C TYR A 35 16.55 -6.19 6.90
N GLY A 36 16.58 -4.87 6.94
CA GLY A 36 17.51 -4.06 6.14
C GLY A 36 16.97 -2.68 5.82
N HIS A 37 17.55 -2.06 4.82
CA HIS A 37 17.13 -0.77 4.29
C HIS A 37 15.77 -0.90 3.60
N VAL A 38 14.77 -0.17 4.09
CA VAL A 38 13.40 -0.28 3.58
C VAL A 38 13.20 0.60 2.36
N VAL A 39 12.82 -0.02 1.25
CA VAL A 39 12.35 0.65 0.04
C VAL A 39 10.84 0.45 -0.06
N VAL A 40 10.08 1.53 0.01
CA VAL A 40 8.62 1.50 -0.09
C VAL A 40 8.22 1.74 -1.55
N ILE A 41 7.68 0.70 -2.18
CA ILE A 41 7.14 0.76 -3.53
C ILE A 41 5.70 1.27 -3.44
N VAL A 42 5.45 2.48 -3.94
CA VAL A 42 4.15 3.14 -3.86
C VAL A 42 3.42 2.98 -5.18
N ASN A 43 2.23 2.36 -5.15
CA ASN A 43 1.39 2.22 -6.33
C ASN A 43 0.96 3.58 -6.90
N SER A 44 0.79 3.64 -8.22
CA SER A 44 0.39 4.84 -8.93
C SER A 44 -1.04 5.29 -8.59
N ASP A 45 -1.36 6.55 -8.92
CA ASP A 45 -2.72 7.06 -8.83
C ASP A 45 -3.65 6.32 -9.81
N GLU A 46 -3.15 5.97 -10.99
CA GLU A 46 -3.88 5.16 -11.97
C GLU A 46 -4.23 3.77 -11.43
N TRP A 47 -3.31 3.13 -10.71
CA TRP A 47 -3.58 1.85 -10.05
C TRP A 47 -4.69 1.99 -8.99
N LEU A 48 -4.66 3.06 -8.18
CA LEU A 48 -5.72 3.33 -7.20
C LEU A 48 -7.08 3.49 -7.86
N MET A 49 -7.13 4.24 -8.97
CA MET A 49 -8.38 4.42 -9.72
C MET A 49 -8.92 3.10 -10.27
N ARG A 50 -8.06 2.25 -10.85
CA ARG A 50 -8.48 0.93 -11.33
C ARG A 50 -8.92 0.00 -10.20
N LYS A 51 -8.23 0.05 -9.05
CA LYS A 51 -8.44 -0.88 -7.95
C LYS A 51 -9.58 -0.47 -7.02
N LYS A 52 -9.73 0.82 -6.76
CA LYS A 52 -10.64 1.37 -5.74
C LYS A 52 -11.66 2.36 -6.28
N GLY A 53 -11.42 2.94 -7.46
CA GLY A 53 -12.28 3.97 -8.05
C GLY A 53 -12.07 5.37 -7.48
N TYR A 54 -11.09 5.58 -6.61
CA TYR A 54 -10.80 6.88 -6.01
C TYR A 54 -9.31 7.04 -5.67
N ILE A 55 -8.89 8.28 -5.53
CA ILE A 55 -7.60 8.69 -4.97
C ILE A 55 -7.93 9.55 -3.75
N PHE A 56 -7.54 9.10 -2.54
CA PHE A 56 -7.72 9.87 -1.32
C PHE A 56 -6.57 10.85 -1.12
N MET A 57 -5.33 10.39 -1.33
CA MET A 57 -4.12 11.21 -1.33
C MET A 57 -3.34 10.99 -2.62
N PRO A 58 -2.96 12.07 -3.34
CA PRO A 58 -2.13 11.97 -4.54
C PRO A 58 -0.79 11.30 -4.27
N PHE A 59 -0.19 10.71 -5.30
CA PHE A 59 1.05 9.95 -5.22
C PHE A 59 2.16 10.67 -4.42
N ARG A 60 2.39 11.95 -4.72
CA ARG A 60 3.45 12.73 -4.05
C ARG A 60 3.22 12.87 -2.55
N GLU A 61 1.99 13.13 -2.13
CA GLU A 61 1.65 13.26 -0.71
C GLU A 61 1.84 11.93 0.02
N ARG A 62 1.45 10.82 -0.59
CA ARG A 62 1.67 9.49 -0.02
C ARG A 62 3.15 9.19 0.18
N CYS A 63 3.98 9.50 -0.83
CA CYS A 63 5.43 9.34 -0.71
C CYS A 63 6.01 10.20 0.41
N GLU A 64 5.66 11.48 0.47
CA GLU A 64 6.18 12.42 1.48
C GLU A 64 5.82 11.99 2.89
N ILE A 65 4.57 11.52 3.12
CA ILE A 65 4.17 10.98 4.43
C ILE A 65 4.98 9.73 4.79
N LEU A 66 5.15 8.80 3.84
CA LEU A 66 5.92 7.58 4.07
C LEU A 66 7.40 7.86 4.35
N GLU A 67 7.99 8.83 3.67
CA GLU A 67 9.37 9.28 3.90
C GLU A 67 9.56 9.93 5.27
N GLY A 68 8.49 10.45 5.87
CA GLY A 68 8.48 10.96 7.24
C GLY A 68 8.61 9.87 8.31
N PHE A 69 8.41 8.60 7.98
CA PHE A 69 8.60 7.50 8.91
C PHE A 69 10.07 7.18 9.10
N SER A 70 10.56 7.19 10.34
CA SER A 70 11.96 6.92 10.65
C SER A 70 12.47 5.56 10.17
N ALA A 71 11.55 4.59 10.01
CA ALA A 71 11.86 3.25 9.52
C ALA A 71 11.92 3.15 7.98
N THR A 72 11.44 4.16 7.25
CA THR A 72 11.50 4.20 5.79
C THR A 72 12.88 4.67 5.35
N GLY A 73 13.55 3.90 4.51
CA GLY A 73 14.79 4.31 3.87
C GLY A 73 14.54 5.25 2.70
N GLU A 74 13.68 4.82 1.77
CA GLU A 74 13.26 5.60 0.61
C GLU A 74 11.91 5.14 0.07
N THR A 75 11.26 5.97 -0.72
CA THR A 75 10.09 5.62 -1.52
C THR A 75 10.47 5.52 -3.00
N THR A 76 9.73 4.72 -3.75
CA THR A 76 9.91 4.61 -5.20
C THR A 76 8.57 4.39 -5.91
N TYR A 77 8.54 4.80 -7.17
CA TYR A 77 7.45 4.51 -8.08
C TYR A 77 7.52 3.08 -8.63
N VAL A 78 6.47 2.67 -9.32
CA VAL A 78 6.41 1.42 -10.08
C VAL A 78 5.57 1.63 -11.34
N ASP A 79 5.94 0.98 -12.43
CA ASP A 79 5.02 0.74 -13.54
C ASP A 79 4.12 -0.44 -13.14
N ASP A 80 2.93 -0.10 -12.67
CA ASP A 80 1.90 -1.05 -12.23
C ASP A 80 0.74 -1.17 -13.22
N SER A 81 1.01 -0.87 -14.49
CA SER A 81 0.02 -0.99 -15.57
C SER A 81 -0.53 -2.40 -15.74
N ASP A 82 0.24 -3.42 -15.36
CA ASP A 82 -0.16 -4.83 -15.32
C ASP A 82 -0.86 -5.24 -14.01
N GLY A 83 -1.01 -4.31 -13.07
CA GLY A 83 -1.61 -4.53 -11.76
C GLY A 83 -0.65 -5.08 -10.70
N SER A 84 0.61 -5.35 -11.04
CA SER A 84 1.65 -5.91 -10.16
C SER A 84 2.75 -4.91 -9.82
N VAL A 85 3.62 -5.27 -8.87
CA VAL A 85 4.85 -4.50 -8.56
C VAL A 85 6.11 -5.20 -9.10
N CYS A 86 5.94 -6.12 -10.02
CA CYS A 86 7.03 -6.92 -10.59
C CYS A 86 8.12 -6.07 -11.24
N GLU A 87 7.75 -4.98 -11.95
CA GLU A 87 8.73 -4.06 -12.55
C GLU A 87 9.69 -3.51 -11.49
N ALA A 88 9.15 -3.00 -10.37
CA ALA A 88 9.98 -2.47 -9.30
C ALA A 88 10.88 -3.53 -8.66
N LEU A 89 10.37 -4.75 -8.43
CA LEU A 89 11.17 -5.86 -7.90
C LEU A 89 12.33 -6.24 -8.85
N ARG A 90 12.08 -6.24 -10.17
CA ARG A 90 13.12 -6.50 -11.17
C ARG A 90 14.17 -5.39 -11.24
N ARG A 91 13.76 -4.15 -11.03
CA ARG A 91 14.64 -2.96 -11.04
C ARG A 91 15.47 -2.86 -9.77
N ILE A 92 14.88 -3.08 -8.60
CA ILE A 92 15.52 -2.91 -7.29
C ILE A 92 16.35 -4.15 -6.93
N LYS A 93 15.84 -5.35 -7.23
CA LYS A 93 16.41 -6.65 -6.84
C LYS A 93 16.72 -6.71 -5.34
N PRO A 94 15.72 -6.53 -4.47
CA PRO A 94 15.93 -6.55 -3.03
C PRO A 94 16.30 -7.95 -2.53
N ASN A 95 16.82 -8.04 -1.32
CA ASN A 95 17.03 -9.32 -0.64
C ASN A 95 15.69 -9.91 -0.14
N TYR A 96 14.78 -9.03 0.29
CA TYR A 96 13.49 -9.41 0.84
C TYR A 96 12.35 -8.62 0.22
N PHE A 97 11.21 -9.30 0.06
CA PHE A 97 9.93 -8.66 -0.26
C PHE A 97 8.93 -8.96 0.86
N ALA A 98 8.60 -7.92 1.63
CA ALA A 98 7.77 -8.04 2.83
C ALA A 98 6.30 -7.76 2.51
N ASN A 99 5.41 -8.63 2.99
CA ASN A 99 3.98 -8.56 2.80
C ASN A 99 3.27 -8.43 4.15
N GLY A 100 2.20 -7.63 4.17
CA GLY A 100 1.35 -7.46 5.35
C GLY A 100 0.51 -8.68 5.69
N GLY A 101 -0.16 -8.64 6.83
CA GLY A 101 -0.88 -9.79 7.40
C GLY A 101 -2.17 -10.20 6.68
N ASP A 102 -2.64 -9.45 5.70
CA ASP A 102 -3.82 -9.77 4.90
C ASP A 102 -3.49 -10.46 3.56
N ARG A 103 -2.21 -10.51 3.18
CA ARG A 103 -1.80 -11.27 2.01
C ARG A 103 -1.66 -12.75 2.35
N LYS A 104 -2.43 -13.55 1.65
CA LYS A 104 -2.30 -15.00 1.65
C LYS A 104 -1.20 -15.42 0.69
N THR A 105 -0.68 -16.63 0.89
CA THR A 105 0.31 -17.28 0.03
C THR A 105 -0.31 -17.73 -1.31
N ASP A 106 -1.15 -16.89 -1.90
CA ASP A 106 -1.77 -17.18 -3.18
C ASP A 106 -0.80 -16.86 -4.31
N ASN A 107 -0.91 -17.61 -5.38
CA ASN A 107 -0.04 -17.53 -6.54
C ASN A 107 -0.16 -16.14 -7.20
N THR A 108 0.73 -15.24 -6.86
CA THR A 108 0.78 -13.89 -7.42
C THR A 108 1.96 -13.75 -8.39
N PRO A 109 1.90 -12.83 -9.37
CA PRO A 109 3.02 -12.59 -10.28
C PRO A 109 4.32 -12.24 -9.54
N GLU A 110 4.23 -11.59 -8.39
CA GLU A 110 5.37 -11.24 -7.55
C GLU A 110 6.10 -12.48 -7.01
N MET A 111 5.39 -13.57 -6.73
CA MET A 111 6.00 -14.82 -6.28
C MET A 111 6.92 -15.41 -7.34
N ASP A 112 6.50 -15.40 -8.59
CA ASP A 112 7.31 -15.90 -9.71
C ASP A 112 8.59 -15.07 -9.87
N VAL A 113 8.47 -13.75 -9.81
CA VAL A 113 9.62 -12.84 -9.89
C VAL A 113 10.56 -13.02 -8.69
N CYS A 114 10.03 -13.16 -7.48
CA CYS A 114 10.82 -13.41 -6.30
C CYS A 114 11.59 -14.74 -6.39
N ASN A 115 10.94 -15.79 -6.89
CA ASN A 115 11.60 -17.08 -7.13
C ASN A 115 12.70 -16.97 -8.19
N GLU A 116 12.44 -16.28 -9.30
CA GLU A 116 13.40 -16.07 -10.40
C GLU A 116 14.65 -15.31 -9.91
N LEU A 117 14.46 -14.29 -9.10
CA LEU A 117 15.52 -13.40 -8.64
C LEU A 117 16.11 -13.78 -7.27
N ALA A 118 15.70 -14.90 -6.70
CA ALA A 118 16.10 -15.35 -5.36
C ALA A 118 15.80 -14.29 -4.26
N ILE A 119 14.68 -13.59 -4.38
CA ILE A 119 14.18 -12.67 -3.37
C ILE A 119 13.39 -13.47 -2.34
N GLU A 120 13.75 -13.37 -1.07
CA GLU A 120 13.00 -14.02 0.00
C GLU A 120 11.73 -13.25 0.31
N MET A 121 10.58 -13.94 0.26
CA MET A 121 9.29 -13.35 0.64
C MET A 121 9.07 -13.47 2.13
N LEU A 122 8.77 -12.35 2.77
CA LEU A 122 8.39 -12.28 4.18
C LEU A 122 6.88 -12.05 4.27
N TRP A 123 6.23 -12.81 5.18
CA TRP A 123 4.79 -12.79 5.32
C TRP A 123 4.38 -12.28 6.70
N ASN A 124 3.13 -11.81 6.80
CA ASN A 124 2.52 -11.40 8.06
C ASN A 124 3.28 -10.28 8.79
N MET A 125 3.90 -9.39 8.03
CA MET A 125 4.66 -8.27 8.58
C MET A 125 3.73 -7.21 9.18
N GLY A 126 4.06 -6.72 10.36
CA GLY A 126 3.22 -5.79 11.12
C GLY A 126 2.11 -6.47 11.94
N GLY A 127 2.07 -7.82 11.96
CA GLY A 127 1.07 -8.59 12.67
C GLY A 127 -0.26 -8.71 11.92
N GLY A 128 -1.31 -9.15 12.62
CA GLY A 128 -2.65 -9.28 12.06
C GLY A 128 -3.22 -7.94 11.57
N LYS A 129 -4.12 -8.01 10.60
CA LYS A 129 -4.80 -6.81 10.06
C LYS A 129 -5.62 -6.12 11.15
N ILE A 130 -5.20 -4.93 11.54
CA ILE A 130 -5.85 -4.11 12.57
C ILE A 130 -6.57 -2.90 11.97
N GLN A 131 -6.27 -2.54 10.72
CA GLN A 131 -6.85 -1.40 10.02
C GLN A 131 -6.79 -1.61 8.52
N SER A 132 -7.65 -0.93 7.78
CA SER A 132 -7.56 -0.84 6.32
C SER A 132 -7.89 0.56 5.82
N SER A 133 -7.24 0.98 4.74
CA SER A 133 -7.51 2.27 4.10
C SER A 133 -8.97 2.42 3.69
N SER A 134 -9.56 1.37 3.10
CA SER A 134 -10.97 1.39 2.69
C SER A 134 -11.92 1.51 3.88
N ALA A 135 -11.65 0.82 5.00
CA ALA A 135 -12.45 0.95 6.21
C ALA A 135 -12.38 2.38 6.77
N LEU A 136 -11.20 3.00 6.83
CA LEU A 136 -11.05 4.37 7.29
C LEU A 136 -11.85 5.36 6.46
N VAL A 137 -11.83 5.21 5.14
CA VAL A 137 -12.61 6.07 4.23
C VAL A 137 -14.12 5.87 4.45
N THR A 138 -14.56 4.62 4.59
CA THR A 138 -15.97 4.29 4.87
C THR A 138 -16.41 4.81 6.24
N ASP A 139 -15.60 4.58 7.27
CA ASP A 139 -15.90 4.99 8.65
C ASP A 139 -15.93 6.51 8.80
N ALA A 140 -15.20 7.24 7.96
CA ALA A 140 -15.27 8.71 7.89
C ALA A 140 -16.59 9.22 7.27
N GLY A 141 -17.49 8.33 6.84
CA GLY A 141 -18.77 8.69 6.25
C GLY A 141 -18.70 9.13 4.78
N MET A 142 -17.61 8.84 4.10
CA MET A 142 -17.50 9.03 2.66
C MET A 142 -18.25 7.92 1.93
N ILE A 143 -19.16 8.28 1.04
CA ILE A 143 -19.84 7.34 0.15
C ILE A 143 -19.01 7.23 -1.12
N ILE A 144 -18.42 6.06 -1.33
CA ILE A 144 -17.62 5.76 -2.51
C ILE A 144 -18.27 4.60 -3.23
N GLU A 145 -18.61 4.81 -4.49
CA GLU A 145 -19.06 3.74 -5.38
C GLU A 145 -17.84 2.98 -5.90
N SER A 146 -17.90 1.65 -5.87
CA SER A 146 -16.89 0.83 -6.51
C SER A 146 -17.07 0.82 -8.02
N PRO A 147 -16.00 0.63 -8.81
CA PRO A 147 -16.12 0.52 -10.27
C PRO A 147 -16.97 -0.67 -10.75
N GLU A 148 -17.27 -1.62 -9.85
CA GLU A 148 -18.10 -2.79 -10.14
C GLU A 148 -19.61 -2.51 -10.01
N ASP A 149 -19.99 -1.35 -9.48
CA ASP A 149 -21.39 -0.94 -9.25
C ASP A 149 -21.97 -0.08 -10.39
N GLU A 150 -21.43 -0.20 -11.62
CA GLU A 150 -21.86 0.62 -12.77
C GLU A 150 -23.34 0.47 -13.18
N GLU A 151 -24.09 -0.46 -12.59
CA GLU A 151 -25.51 -0.65 -12.88
C GLU A 151 -26.46 0.19 -11.99
N THR A 152 -25.95 0.89 -10.97
CA THR A 152 -26.77 1.77 -10.14
C THR A 152 -26.54 3.24 -10.47
N PRO A 153 -27.59 4.09 -10.48
CA PRO A 153 -27.40 5.51 -10.75
C PRO A 153 -26.47 6.12 -9.71
N LYS A 154 -25.36 6.69 -10.18
CA LYS A 154 -24.37 7.32 -9.31
C LYS A 154 -24.97 8.55 -8.64
N PRO A 155 -24.77 8.73 -7.33
CA PRO A 155 -25.08 10.03 -6.72
C PRO A 155 -24.18 11.10 -7.34
N ASP A 156 -24.76 12.22 -7.70
CA ASP A 156 -24.02 13.32 -8.34
C ASP A 156 -22.92 13.93 -7.47
N ARG A 157 -22.79 13.47 -6.20
CA ARG A 157 -21.85 14.04 -5.22
C ARG A 157 -21.45 13.06 -4.13
N VAL A 158 -20.19 13.15 -3.72
CA VAL A 158 -19.72 12.55 -2.46
C VAL A 158 -20.14 13.47 -1.31
N GLU A 159 -20.84 12.91 -0.33
CA GLU A 159 -21.25 13.63 0.87
C GLU A 159 -20.41 13.20 2.07
N VAL A 160 -19.92 14.15 2.83
CA VAL A 160 -19.17 13.92 4.07
C VAL A 160 -20.03 14.33 5.25
N LEU A 161 -20.27 13.43 6.17
CA LEU A 161 -20.96 13.74 7.41
C LEU A 161 -20.00 14.37 8.42
N GLN A 162 -20.26 15.61 8.81
CA GLN A 162 -19.49 16.30 9.83
C GLN A 162 -20.44 16.83 10.91
N GLY A 163 -20.36 16.27 12.11
CA GLY A 163 -21.14 16.75 13.27
C GLY A 163 -22.65 16.64 13.12
N GLY A 164 -23.16 15.69 12.34
CA GLY A 164 -24.58 15.48 12.10
C GLY A 164 -25.14 16.26 10.91
N ASP A 165 -24.37 17.14 10.32
CA ASP A 165 -24.78 17.87 9.12
C ASP A 165 -24.08 17.31 7.88
N ILE A 166 -24.81 17.23 6.77
CA ILE A 166 -24.26 16.80 5.47
C ILE A 166 -23.61 18.00 4.81
N ILE A 167 -22.29 17.95 4.65
CA ILE A 167 -21.54 18.96 3.90
C ILE A 167 -21.36 18.47 2.47
N LYS A 168 -21.89 19.20 1.51
CA LYS A 168 -21.70 18.88 0.09
C LYS A 168 -20.30 19.25 -0.35
N SER A 169 -19.58 18.31 -0.95
CA SER A 169 -18.18 18.48 -1.37
C SER A 169 -17.97 19.45 -2.55
N GLY A 170 -18.98 20.22 -2.91
CA GLY A 170 -18.94 21.20 -4.00
C GLY A 170 -18.68 22.64 -3.59
N ASP A 171 -18.49 22.91 -2.31
CA ASP A 171 -18.33 24.26 -1.78
C ASP A 171 -16.87 24.60 -1.39
N TYR A 172 -15.89 23.83 -1.93
CA TYR A 172 -14.47 24.10 -1.78
C TYR A 172 -13.78 24.20 -3.14
#